data_1fe5c1d9ec2e43a6dee3628f3f0c840b
#
_entry.id   1fe5c1d9ec2e43a6dee3628f3f0c840b
#
_cell.length_a   1.000
_cell.length_b   1.000
_cell.length_c   1.000
_cell.angle_alpha   90.00
_cell.angle_beta   90.00
_cell.angle_gamma   90.00
#
_symmetry.space_group_name_H-M   'P 1'
#
loop_
_entity.id
_entity.type
_entity.pdbx_description
1 polymer ?
#
loop_
_entity_poly.entity_id
_entity_poly.type
_entity_poly.pdbx_seq_one_letter_code
_entity_poly.pdbx_strand_id
1 'polypeptide(L)'
;MQRLGKKEQHLVTIKYREKMKATELNATKRTDIYSIDPRNVVVVPNFNARRDFQLDELKEQIKAKGVLNPITVVPFKDEEGSEKYRLVDGERRLRATLAAIEDGAEIMRIKAIFLPRNTSEEQLLVEQVMRNEGKNFTEYEYAIIFHRFKEQYGYTQAEIATKFGKSGAFISRCLSLMELAPEIQQSMASGDISTKAVREIVELHKGDEQAQVKAVEAAVGNAKEAGKKTATGKNISAELKAQKEVAKARKVVQQLADMFEEAGFDTVGITLDGLRVALEGATSLEQVKSLTFF
;
A
#
# COMPACT_ATOMS: atom_id res chain seq x y z
N MET A 1 35.08 -5.08 1.86
CA MET A 1 33.93 -5.75 2.49
C MET A 1 33.47 -6.89 1.59
N GLN A 2 33.68 -8.13 2.01
CA GLN A 2 33.26 -9.32 1.23
C GLN A 2 31.75 -9.49 1.31
N ARG A 3 31.10 -9.63 0.15
CA ARG A 3 29.66 -9.96 0.08
C ARG A 3 29.47 -11.41 0.52
N LEU A 4 28.67 -11.60 1.55
CA LEU A 4 28.22 -12.92 1.99
C LEU A 4 27.47 -13.65 0.86
N GLY A 5 27.79 -14.93 0.66
CA GLY A 5 27.14 -15.76 -0.36
C GLY A 5 25.65 -16.02 -0.04
N LYS A 6 24.84 -16.34 -1.08
CA LYS A 6 23.39 -16.60 -0.92
C LYS A 6 23.03 -17.63 0.18
N LYS A 7 23.88 -18.64 0.40
CA LYS A 7 23.72 -19.63 1.48
C LYS A 7 23.96 -19.01 2.87
N GLU A 8 24.92 -18.11 2.99
CA GLU A 8 25.23 -17.45 4.26
C GLU A 8 24.15 -16.41 4.61
N GLN A 9 23.60 -15.71 3.62
CA GLN A 9 22.45 -14.80 3.80
C GLN A 9 21.21 -15.58 4.25
N HIS A 10 20.96 -16.76 3.71
CA HIS A 10 19.85 -17.62 4.12
C HIS A 10 20.03 -18.15 5.55
N LEU A 11 21.25 -18.54 5.91
CA LEU A 11 21.62 -18.97 7.28
C LEU A 11 21.50 -17.82 8.30
N VAL A 12 21.86 -16.60 7.93
CA VAL A 12 21.68 -15.42 8.78
C VAL A 12 20.18 -15.15 9.01
N THR A 13 19.37 -15.28 7.97
CA THR A 13 17.91 -15.08 8.06
C THR A 13 17.25 -16.17 8.92
N ILE A 14 17.68 -17.44 8.80
CA ILE A 14 17.21 -18.54 9.64
C ILE A 14 17.65 -18.34 11.09
N LYS A 15 18.92 -18.01 11.34
CA LYS A 15 19.43 -17.72 12.69
C LYS A 15 18.74 -16.51 13.32
N TYR A 16 18.41 -15.50 12.54
CA TYR A 16 17.65 -14.32 13.02
C TYR A 16 16.21 -14.71 13.39
N ARG A 17 15.55 -15.53 12.57
CA ARG A 17 14.22 -16.11 12.87
C ARG A 17 14.24 -17.04 14.07
N GLU A 18 15.25 -17.88 14.18
CA GLU A 18 15.42 -18.78 15.34
C GLU A 18 15.77 -18.01 16.61
N LYS A 19 16.59 -16.95 16.51
CA LYS A 19 16.89 -16.07 17.64
C LYS A 19 15.68 -15.25 18.08
N MET A 20 14.82 -14.80 17.15
CA MET A 20 13.53 -14.18 17.45
C MET A 20 12.59 -15.20 18.12
N LYS A 21 12.46 -16.40 17.58
CA LYS A 21 11.67 -17.49 18.21
C LYS A 21 12.25 -17.94 19.55
N ALA A 22 13.56 -18.04 19.67
CA ALA A 22 14.21 -18.39 20.95
C ALA A 22 14.07 -17.28 21.98
N THR A 23 14.10 -16.01 21.57
CA THR A 23 13.83 -14.85 22.44
C THR A 23 12.35 -14.82 22.86
N GLU A 24 11.42 -15.21 21.99
CA GLU A 24 9.99 -15.34 22.29
C GLU A 24 9.71 -16.57 23.18
N LEU A 25 10.36 -17.70 22.95
CA LEU A 25 10.21 -18.92 23.76
C LEU A 25 10.89 -18.84 25.13
N ASN A 26 11.96 -18.06 25.27
CA ASN A 26 12.59 -17.77 26.55
C ASN A 26 12.05 -16.51 27.23
N ALA A 27 11.08 -15.84 26.63
CA ALA A 27 10.43 -14.69 27.23
C ALA A 27 9.42 -15.16 28.30
N THR A 28 9.93 -15.50 29.45
CA THR A 28 9.18 -15.39 30.73
C THR A 28 8.81 -13.92 31.06
N LYS A 29 8.98 -12.99 30.14
CA LYS A 29 8.46 -11.64 30.25
C LYS A 29 6.99 -11.67 29.89
N ARG A 30 6.15 -11.72 30.94
CA ARG A 30 4.75 -11.35 30.89
C ARG A 30 4.62 -10.07 30.05
N THR A 31 3.84 -10.15 28.96
CA THR A 31 3.38 -8.92 28.31
C THR A 31 2.32 -8.33 29.22
N ASP A 32 2.69 -7.39 30.07
CA ASP A 32 1.75 -6.74 30.98
C ASP A 32 0.78 -5.90 30.16
N ILE A 33 -0.51 -6.17 30.35
CA ILE A 33 -1.57 -5.36 29.80
C ILE A 33 -1.95 -4.34 30.87
N TYR A 34 -1.74 -3.08 30.54
CA TYR A 34 -2.07 -1.96 31.39
C TYR A 34 -3.48 -1.43 31.07
N SER A 35 -4.07 -0.75 32.03
CA SER A 35 -5.37 -0.07 31.89
C SER A 35 -5.14 1.42 31.96
N ILE A 36 -5.33 2.15 30.87
CA ILE A 36 -5.03 3.58 30.74
C ILE A 36 -6.25 4.39 30.36
N ASP A 37 -6.30 5.68 30.72
CA ASP A 37 -7.31 6.59 30.21
C ASP A 37 -7.06 6.89 28.73
N PRO A 38 -8.03 6.63 27.83
CA PRO A 38 -7.86 6.88 26.39
C PRO A 38 -7.63 8.36 26.05
N ARG A 39 -8.05 9.30 26.91
CA ARG A 39 -7.86 10.74 26.73
C ARG A 39 -6.40 11.18 26.90
N ASN A 40 -5.59 10.36 27.58
CA ASN A 40 -4.16 10.59 27.75
C ASN A 40 -3.31 9.98 26.62
N VAL A 41 -3.96 9.40 25.59
CA VAL A 41 -3.27 8.84 24.44
C VAL A 41 -3.14 9.89 23.35
N VAL A 42 -1.91 10.15 22.93
CA VAL A 42 -1.56 11.14 21.89
C VAL A 42 -1.30 10.42 20.58
N VAL A 43 -2.03 10.83 19.53
CA VAL A 43 -1.79 10.38 18.16
C VAL A 43 -0.84 11.37 17.49
N VAL A 44 0.35 10.89 17.09
CA VAL A 44 1.30 11.73 16.35
C VAL A 44 0.81 11.89 14.90
N PRO A 45 0.65 13.15 14.43
CA PRO A 45 0.22 13.40 13.05
C PRO A 45 1.13 12.69 12.03
N ASN A 46 0.54 12.11 11.01
CA ASN A 46 1.25 11.41 9.93
C ASN A 46 2.12 10.20 10.36
N PHE A 47 2.08 9.79 11.61
CA PHE A 47 2.79 8.59 12.05
C PHE A 47 2.14 7.33 11.46
N ASN A 48 0.81 7.21 11.53
CA ASN A 48 0.09 6.10 10.92
C ASN A 48 -0.06 6.31 9.41
N ALA A 49 0.26 5.28 8.63
CA ALA A 49 0.08 5.29 7.17
C ALA A 49 -1.41 5.20 6.77
N ARG A 50 -2.26 4.65 7.64
CA ARG A 50 -3.70 4.51 7.37
C ARG A 50 -4.42 5.86 7.42
N ARG A 51 -5.30 6.10 6.44
CA ARG A 51 -6.07 7.34 6.32
C ARG A 51 -7.58 7.15 6.51
N ASP A 52 -8.16 6.02 6.09
CA ASP A 52 -9.58 5.70 6.27
C ASP A 52 -9.78 4.73 7.43
N PHE A 53 -10.51 5.17 8.45
CA PHE A 53 -10.69 4.39 9.67
C PHE A 53 -12.04 3.67 9.78
N GLN A 54 -13.10 4.09 9.07
CA GLN A 54 -14.42 3.45 9.10
C GLN A 54 -14.88 3.10 10.52
N LEU A 55 -15.21 4.13 11.31
CA LEU A 55 -15.37 3.99 12.77
C LEU A 55 -16.75 3.50 13.23
N ASP A 56 -17.82 3.69 12.42
CA ASP A 56 -19.20 3.56 12.88
C ASP A 56 -19.52 2.18 13.48
N GLU A 57 -19.23 1.12 12.73
CA GLU A 57 -19.47 -0.25 13.21
C GLU A 57 -18.62 -0.57 14.45
N LEU A 58 -17.33 -0.17 14.43
CA LEU A 58 -16.42 -0.43 15.53
C LEU A 58 -16.81 0.36 16.79
N LYS A 59 -17.33 1.58 16.64
CA LYS A 59 -17.85 2.39 17.74
C LYS A 59 -19.01 1.70 18.47
N GLU A 60 -19.99 1.17 17.72
CA GLU A 60 -21.10 0.43 18.31
C GLU A 60 -20.67 -0.87 18.99
N GLN A 61 -19.70 -1.59 18.39
CA GLN A 61 -19.11 -2.77 19.04
C GLN A 61 -18.40 -2.40 20.36
N ILE A 62 -17.69 -1.28 20.40
CA ILE A 62 -16.99 -0.82 21.61
C ILE A 62 -17.97 -0.37 22.68
N LYS A 63 -19.07 0.31 22.33
CA LYS A 63 -20.15 0.63 23.28
C LYS A 63 -20.72 -0.62 23.93
N ALA A 64 -20.92 -1.68 23.16
CA ALA A 64 -21.55 -2.91 23.64
C ALA A 64 -20.60 -3.82 24.46
N LYS A 65 -19.33 -3.92 24.08
CA LYS A 65 -18.39 -4.95 24.60
C LYS A 65 -17.08 -4.38 25.13
N GLY A 66 -16.85 -3.06 25.04
CA GLY A 66 -15.56 -2.45 25.32
C GLY A 66 -14.50 -2.77 24.27
N VAL A 67 -13.27 -2.32 24.53
CA VAL A 67 -12.11 -2.59 23.66
C VAL A 67 -11.54 -3.98 23.98
N LEU A 68 -11.77 -4.94 23.09
CA LEU A 68 -11.33 -6.33 23.28
C LEU A 68 -9.82 -6.48 23.14
N ASN A 69 -9.25 -5.93 22.08
CA ASN A 69 -7.81 -6.01 21.78
C ASN A 69 -7.08 -4.75 22.29
N PRO A 70 -5.99 -4.89 23.04
CA PRO A 70 -5.24 -3.76 23.56
C PRO A 70 -4.66 -2.88 22.43
N ILE A 71 -4.55 -1.58 22.67
CA ILE A 71 -3.74 -0.69 21.84
C ILE A 71 -2.27 -0.83 22.23
N THR A 72 -1.33 -0.35 21.38
CA THR A 72 0.10 -0.34 21.70
C THR A 72 0.58 1.10 21.81
N VAL A 73 1.26 1.41 22.90
CA VAL A 73 1.70 2.77 23.21
C VAL A 73 3.12 2.81 23.75
N VAL A 74 3.76 3.98 23.65
CA VAL A 74 5.01 4.32 24.36
C VAL A 74 4.67 5.38 25.41
N PRO A 75 4.96 5.15 26.70
CA PRO A 75 4.76 6.16 27.72
C PRO A 75 5.81 7.27 27.60
N PHE A 76 5.39 8.52 27.76
CA PHE A 76 6.27 9.69 27.81
C PHE A 76 5.73 10.71 28.81
N LYS A 77 6.55 11.71 29.15
CA LYS A 77 6.09 12.87 29.91
C LYS A 77 5.93 14.05 28.96
N ASP A 78 4.82 14.76 29.08
CA ASP A 78 4.62 16.02 28.35
C ASP A 78 5.47 17.16 28.98
N GLU A 79 5.36 18.35 28.41
CA GLU A 79 6.10 19.54 28.87
C GLU A 79 5.75 19.93 30.32
N GLU A 80 4.57 19.59 30.79
CA GLU A 80 4.08 19.83 32.15
C GLU A 80 4.51 18.72 33.13
N GLY A 81 5.21 17.69 32.66
CA GLY A 81 5.64 16.52 33.44
C GLY A 81 4.55 15.47 33.64
N SER A 82 3.37 15.64 33.04
CA SER A 82 2.25 14.71 33.14
C SER A 82 2.50 13.47 32.29
N GLU A 83 2.06 12.28 32.75
CA GLU A 83 2.23 11.04 32.01
C GLU A 83 1.24 10.95 30.87
N LYS A 84 1.75 10.83 29.66
CA LYS A 84 1.02 10.65 28.40
C LYS A 84 1.50 9.40 27.67
N TYR A 85 0.73 8.96 26.70
CA TYR A 85 1.00 7.74 25.96
C TYR A 85 0.99 8.03 24.45
N ARG A 86 2.14 7.91 23.79
CA ARG A 86 2.23 8.01 22.34
C ARG A 86 1.67 6.76 21.73
N LEU A 87 0.65 6.87 20.87
CA LEU A 87 0.06 5.73 20.17
C LEU A 87 1.02 5.19 19.10
N VAL A 88 1.17 3.87 19.06
CA VAL A 88 1.94 3.14 18.06
C VAL A 88 1.02 2.31 17.17
N ASP A 89 0.10 1.54 17.78
CA ASP A 89 -0.90 0.75 17.05
C ASP A 89 -2.26 0.81 17.73
N GLY A 90 -3.31 0.68 16.92
CA GLY A 90 -4.69 0.65 17.38
C GLY A 90 -5.42 1.98 17.24
N GLU A 91 -5.03 2.86 16.32
CA GLU A 91 -5.66 4.17 16.13
C GLU A 91 -7.17 4.09 15.84
N ARG A 92 -7.63 3.11 15.05
CA ARG A 92 -9.06 2.87 14.87
C ARG A 92 -9.79 2.62 16.18
N ARG A 93 -9.19 1.78 17.04
CA ARG A 93 -9.75 1.42 18.36
C ARG A 93 -9.80 2.64 19.27
N LEU A 94 -8.73 3.42 19.32
CA LEU A 94 -8.67 4.66 20.09
C LEU A 94 -9.72 5.67 19.60
N ARG A 95 -9.75 5.97 18.30
CA ARG A 95 -10.71 6.94 17.73
C ARG A 95 -12.16 6.51 17.95
N ALA A 96 -12.48 5.24 17.73
CA ALA A 96 -13.82 4.69 17.97
C ALA A 96 -14.20 4.73 19.47
N THR A 97 -13.21 4.55 20.37
CA THR A 97 -13.43 4.69 21.81
C THR A 97 -13.73 6.13 22.19
N LEU A 98 -12.94 7.08 21.70
CA LEU A 98 -13.17 8.50 21.99
C LEU A 98 -14.52 8.96 21.46
N ALA A 99 -14.87 8.57 20.24
CA ALA A 99 -16.20 8.85 19.67
C ALA A 99 -17.34 8.19 20.46
N ALA A 100 -17.14 6.98 21.00
CA ALA A 100 -18.12 6.34 21.88
C ALA A 100 -18.28 7.10 23.20
N ILE A 101 -17.20 7.64 23.76
CA ILE A 101 -17.24 8.48 24.97
C ILE A 101 -17.98 9.80 24.69
N GLU A 102 -17.71 10.45 23.56
CA GLU A 102 -18.45 11.66 23.13
C GLU A 102 -19.93 11.40 22.98
N ASP A 103 -20.34 10.20 22.54
CA ASP A 103 -21.73 9.75 22.46
C ASP A 103 -22.31 9.33 23.85
N GLY A 104 -21.57 9.53 24.95
CA GLY A 104 -22.03 9.27 26.32
C GLY A 104 -21.73 7.88 26.87
N ALA A 105 -20.87 7.07 26.23
CA ALA A 105 -20.46 5.79 26.80
C ALA A 105 -19.51 5.97 28.00
N GLU A 106 -19.77 5.26 29.09
CA GLU A 106 -18.98 5.32 30.34
C GLU A 106 -17.69 4.47 30.25
N ILE A 107 -16.78 4.84 29.34
CA ILE A 107 -15.50 4.16 29.17
C ILE A 107 -14.39 4.97 29.85
N MET A 108 -14.00 4.56 31.04
CA MET A 108 -12.96 5.25 31.83
C MET A 108 -11.55 4.80 31.41
N ARG A 109 -11.38 3.57 30.99
CA ARG A 109 -10.07 2.98 30.72
C ARG A 109 -10.12 1.97 29.57
N ILE A 110 -9.01 1.88 28.84
CA ILE A 110 -8.79 0.88 27.78
C ILE A 110 -7.50 0.09 28.03
N LYS A 111 -7.47 -1.14 27.49
CA LYS A 111 -6.29 -1.99 27.58
C LYS A 111 -5.18 -1.50 26.66
N ALA A 112 -3.94 -1.45 27.16
CA ALA A 112 -2.75 -1.04 26.43
C ALA A 112 -1.55 -1.94 26.71
N ILE A 113 -0.73 -2.16 25.69
CA ILE A 113 0.59 -2.78 25.78
C ILE A 113 1.61 -1.66 25.69
N PHE A 114 2.58 -1.65 26.62
CA PHE A 114 3.62 -0.64 26.64
C PHE A 114 4.87 -1.13 25.91
N LEU A 115 5.37 -0.31 24.98
CA LEU A 115 6.72 -0.44 24.46
C LEU A 115 7.70 0.37 25.32
N PRO A 116 8.99 0.03 25.34
CA PRO A 116 10.01 0.78 26.06
C PRO A 116 10.05 2.26 25.65
N ARG A 117 10.28 3.16 26.62
CA ARG A 117 10.34 4.62 26.36
C ARG A 117 11.41 5.03 25.33
N ASN A 118 12.49 4.26 25.23
CA ASN A 118 13.62 4.49 24.33
C ASN A 118 13.49 3.78 22.97
N THR A 119 12.29 3.27 22.63
CA THR A 119 12.04 2.67 21.32
C THR A 119 12.19 3.74 20.22
N SER A 120 13.08 3.52 19.24
CA SER A 120 13.31 4.47 18.16
C SER A 120 12.08 4.59 17.26
N GLU A 121 11.95 5.73 16.55
CA GLU A 121 10.85 5.92 15.60
C GLU A 121 10.84 4.86 14.49
N GLU A 122 12.01 4.48 14.02
CA GLU A 122 12.17 3.39 13.06
C GLU A 122 11.58 2.08 13.61
N GLN A 123 11.92 1.72 14.84
CA GLN A 123 11.38 0.52 15.49
C GLN A 123 9.86 0.60 15.68
N LEU A 124 9.33 1.78 16.02
CA LEU A 124 7.88 2.00 16.16
C LEU A 124 7.15 1.79 14.83
N LEU A 125 7.73 2.22 13.69
CA LEU A 125 7.16 1.98 12.37
C LEU A 125 7.17 0.49 11.99
N VAL A 126 8.25 -0.22 12.32
CA VAL A 126 8.32 -1.68 12.12
C VAL A 126 7.25 -2.38 12.96
N GLU A 127 7.14 -2.04 14.25
CA GLU A 127 6.11 -2.60 15.14
C GLU A 127 4.69 -2.36 14.61
N GLN A 128 4.42 -1.16 14.08
CA GLN A 128 3.13 -0.84 13.49
C GLN A 128 2.79 -1.78 12.32
N VAL A 129 3.76 -2.05 11.44
CA VAL A 129 3.55 -2.95 10.29
C VAL A 129 3.36 -4.39 10.76
N MET A 130 4.20 -4.84 11.69
CA MET A 130 4.17 -6.24 12.17
C MET A 130 2.90 -6.57 12.97
N ARG A 131 2.33 -5.59 13.68
CA ARG A 131 1.12 -5.76 14.51
C ARG A 131 -0.19 -5.56 13.73
N ASN A 132 -0.12 -5.17 12.47
CA ASN A 132 -1.32 -4.89 11.67
C ASN A 132 -1.98 -6.17 11.12
N GLU A 133 -2.29 -7.13 12.01
CA GLU A 133 -2.85 -8.43 11.66
C GLU A 133 -4.35 -8.39 11.31
N GLY A 134 -5.07 -7.33 11.68
CA GLY A 134 -6.54 -7.27 11.54
C GLY A 134 -7.05 -6.78 10.18
N LYS A 135 -6.37 -5.82 9.56
CA LYS A 135 -6.66 -5.28 8.23
C LYS A 135 -5.34 -4.90 7.57
N ASN A 136 -4.92 -5.67 6.59
CA ASN A 136 -3.69 -5.43 5.86
C ASN A 136 -3.61 -3.99 5.34
N PHE A 137 -2.40 -3.42 5.35
CA PHE A 137 -2.14 -2.15 4.67
C PHE A 137 -2.40 -2.29 3.17
N THR A 138 -2.95 -1.24 2.58
CA THR A 138 -2.99 -1.08 1.12
C THR A 138 -1.58 -0.93 0.57
N GLU A 139 -1.39 -1.16 -0.72
CA GLU A 139 -0.08 -0.94 -1.35
C GLU A 139 0.39 0.52 -1.25
N TYR A 140 -0.55 1.48 -1.22
CA TYR A 140 -0.21 2.89 -1.02
C TYR A 140 0.23 3.19 0.43
N GLU A 141 -0.41 2.58 1.41
CA GLU A 141 0.03 2.69 2.82
C GLU A 141 1.42 2.07 3.01
N TYR A 142 1.71 0.93 2.37
CA TYR A 142 3.07 0.38 2.30
C TYR A 142 4.05 1.32 1.60
N ALA A 143 3.63 1.97 0.51
CA ALA A 143 4.46 2.93 -0.22
C ALA A 143 4.93 4.07 0.68
N ILE A 144 4.02 4.64 1.50
CA ILE A 144 4.35 5.69 2.47
C ILE A 144 5.40 5.20 3.47
N ILE A 145 5.24 3.98 4.00
CA ILE A 145 6.17 3.41 4.98
C ILE A 145 7.54 3.16 4.34
N PHE A 146 7.58 2.49 3.18
CA PHE A 146 8.84 2.17 2.49
C PHE A 146 9.57 3.43 2.02
N HIS A 147 8.82 4.46 1.59
CA HIS A 147 9.41 5.75 1.24
C HIS A 147 10.08 6.41 2.43
N ARG A 148 9.46 6.37 3.63
CA ARG A 148 10.11 6.85 4.86
C ARG A 148 11.38 6.08 5.17
N PHE A 149 11.39 4.76 5.02
CA PHE A 149 12.60 3.96 5.24
C PHE A 149 13.70 4.33 4.27
N LYS A 150 13.36 4.60 3.02
CA LYS A 150 14.33 5.02 2.00
C LYS A 150 14.87 6.43 2.27
N GLU A 151 13.97 7.42 2.46
CA GLU A 151 14.36 8.83 2.49
C GLU A 151 14.84 9.31 3.88
N GLN A 152 14.22 8.83 4.97
CA GLN A 152 14.56 9.30 6.32
C GLN A 152 15.64 8.45 6.99
N TYR A 153 15.67 7.15 6.70
CA TYR A 153 16.60 6.22 7.34
C TYR A 153 17.68 5.67 6.40
N GLY A 154 17.65 6.05 5.11
CA GLY A 154 18.68 5.68 4.12
C GLY A 154 18.72 4.21 3.72
N TYR A 155 17.64 3.46 3.93
CA TYR A 155 17.57 2.04 3.58
C TYR A 155 17.48 1.85 2.07
N THR A 156 18.22 0.87 1.56
CA THR A 156 18.05 0.36 0.20
C THR A 156 16.78 -0.48 0.06
N GLN A 157 16.27 -0.63 -1.16
CA GLN A 157 15.11 -1.49 -1.41
C GLN A 157 15.33 -2.94 -0.96
N ALA A 158 16.55 -3.46 -1.07
CA ALA A 158 16.90 -4.81 -0.63
C ALA A 158 16.83 -4.96 0.90
N GLU A 159 17.30 -3.96 1.63
CA GLU A 159 17.22 -3.93 3.10
C GLU A 159 15.77 -3.79 3.58
N ILE A 160 14.96 -2.94 2.93
CA ILE A 160 13.53 -2.82 3.19
C ILE A 160 12.84 -4.17 2.94
N ALA A 161 13.12 -4.82 1.81
CA ALA A 161 12.56 -6.13 1.48
C ALA A 161 12.88 -7.18 2.55
N THR A 162 14.12 -7.22 3.02
CA THR A 162 14.57 -8.12 4.10
C THR A 162 13.88 -7.78 5.42
N LYS A 163 13.84 -6.49 5.79
CA LYS A 163 13.29 -6.01 7.06
C LYS A 163 11.79 -6.33 7.21
N PHE A 164 11.02 -6.16 6.14
CA PHE A 164 9.58 -6.38 6.14
C PHE A 164 9.15 -7.76 5.60
N GLY A 165 10.09 -8.61 5.21
CA GLY A 165 9.79 -9.94 4.67
C GLY A 165 8.97 -9.89 3.37
N LYS A 166 9.18 -8.85 2.54
CA LYS A 166 8.49 -8.65 1.26
C LYS A 166 9.45 -8.89 0.09
N SER A 167 8.90 -9.21 -1.09
CA SER A 167 9.74 -9.34 -2.29
C SER A 167 10.23 -7.97 -2.78
N GLY A 168 11.43 -7.91 -3.39
CA GLY A 168 11.97 -6.68 -3.99
C GLY A 168 11.03 -6.08 -5.04
N ALA A 169 10.36 -6.93 -5.83
CA ALA A 169 9.34 -6.50 -6.79
C ALA A 169 8.14 -5.81 -6.12
N PHE A 170 7.72 -6.28 -4.94
CA PHE A 170 6.66 -5.61 -4.17
C PHE A 170 7.12 -4.25 -3.65
N ILE A 171 8.35 -4.15 -3.11
CA ILE A 171 8.90 -2.88 -2.63
C ILE A 171 9.00 -1.86 -3.78
N SER A 172 9.61 -2.25 -4.91
CA SER A 172 9.71 -1.38 -6.10
C SER A 172 8.34 -0.90 -6.58
N ARG A 173 7.37 -1.81 -6.65
CA ARG A 173 6.00 -1.51 -7.05
C ARG A 173 5.27 -0.57 -6.08
N CYS A 174 5.54 -0.64 -4.78
CA CYS A 174 5.00 0.31 -3.82
C CYS A 174 5.68 1.67 -3.96
N LEU A 175 7.02 1.70 -4.05
CA LEU A 175 7.77 2.96 -4.15
C LEU A 175 7.42 3.76 -5.40
N SER A 176 7.15 3.10 -6.54
CA SER A 176 6.72 3.81 -7.76
C SER A 176 5.41 4.58 -7.60
N LEU A 177 4.56 4.27 -6.62
CA LEU A 177 3.36 5.04 -6.32
C LEU A 177 3.68 6.42 -5.70
N MET A 178 4.85 6.57 -5.07
CA MET A 178 5.29 7.83 -4.48
C MET A 178 5.93 8.79 -5.52
N GLU A 179 6.16 8.30 -6.74
CA GLU A 179 6.69 9.07 -7.87
C GLU A 179 5.58 9.67 -8.73
N LEU A 180 4.30 9.35 -8.43
CA LEU A 180 3.14 9.85 -9.17
C LEU A 180 2.78 11.27 -8.74
N ALA A 181 1.99 11.98 -9.57
CA ALA A 181 1.48 13.30 -9.28
C ALA A 181 0.78 13.38 -7.91
N PRO A 182 0.93 14.50 -7.17
CA PRO A 182 0.35 14.64 -5.83
C PRO A 182 -1.17 14.41 -5.79
N GLU A 183 -1.90 14.80 -6.84
CA GLU A 183 -3.35 14.64 -6.98
C GLU A 183 -3.73 13.16 -7.02
N ILE A 184 -2.94 12.33 -7.72
CA ILE A 184 -3.13 10.88 -7.78
C ILE A 184 -2.83 10.26 -6.41
N GLN A 185 -1.75 10.70 -5.76
CA GLN A 185 -1.40 10.25 -4.42
C GLN A 185 -2.50 10.60 -3.41
N GLN A 186 -3.08 11.80 -3.49
CA GLN A 186 -4.18 12.23 -2.64
C GLN A 186 -5.42 11.37 -2.85
N SER A 187 -5.78 11.06 -4.09
CA SER A 187 -6.93 10.20 -4.42
C SER A 187 -6.75 8.76 -3.89
N MET A 188 -5.52 8.25 -3.86
CA MET A 188 -5.22 6.96 -3.21
C MET A 188 -5.28 7.05 -1.68
N ALA A 189 -4.81 8.16 -1.11
CA ALA A 189 -4.80 8.40 0.34
C ALA A 189 -6.22 8.50 0.92
N SER A 190 -7.15 9.14 0.20
CA SER A 190 -8.57 9.24 0.57
C SER A 190 -9.34 7.93 0.34
N GLY A 191 -8.77 7.00 -0.41
CA GLY A 191 -9.44 5.75 -0.80
C GLY A 191 -10.45 5.92 -1.95
N ASP A 192 -10.41 7.04 -2.65
CA ASP A 192 -11.29 7.33 -3.78
C ASP A 192 -11.00 6.44 -4.98
N ILE A 193 -9.75 5.97 -5.12
CA ILE A 193 -9.33 5.07 -6.18
C ILE A 193 -8.42 3.96 -5.66
N SER A 194 -8.55 2.76 -6.24
CA SER A 194 -7.68 1.63 -5.90
C SER A 194 -6.32 1.74 -6.59
N THR A 195 -5.25 1.32 -5.91
CA THR A 195 -3.88 1.30 -6.48
C THR A 195 -3.79 0.48 -7.77
N LYS A 196 -4.62 -0.56 -7.92
CA LYS A 196 -4.71 -1.35 -9.15
C LYS A 196 -5.24 -0.50 -10.31
N ALA A 197 -6.31 0.28 -10.11
CA ALA A 197 -6.86 1.16 -11.12
C ALA A 197 -5.87 2.27 -11.51
N VAL A 198 -5.18 2.86 -10.53
CA VAL A 198 -4.13 3.86 -10.79
C VAL A 198 -3.04 3.28 -11.68
N ARG A 199 -2.53 2.08 -11.40
CA ARG A 199 -1.51 1.45 -12.27
C ARG A 199 -2.01 1.19 -13.68
N GLU A 200 -3.26 0.78 -13.82
CA GLU A 200 -3.85 0.61 -15.16
C GLU A 200 -3.87 1.93 -15.93
N ILE A 201 -4.22 3.03 -15.28
CA ILE A 201 -4.24 4.37 -15.88
C ILE A 201 -2.82 4.85 -16.21
N VAL A 202 -1.87 4.69 -15.29
CA VAL A 202 -0.47 5.10 -15.47
C VAL A 202 0.18 4.35 -16.64
N GLU A 203 -0.08 3.06 -16.78
CA GLU A 203 0.43 2.26 -17.91
C GLU A 203 -0.16 2.71 -19.26
N LEU A 204 -1.44 3.13 -19.27
CA LEU A 204 -2.11 3.60 -20.48
C LEU A 204 -1.64 5.00 -20.92
N HIS A 205 -1.31 5.86 -19.97
CA HIS A 205 -0.82 7.22 -20.19
C HIS A 205 0.65 7.37 -19.82
N LYS A 206 1.46 6.37 -20.17
CA LYS A 206 2.89 6.35 -19.83
C LYS A 206 3.59 7.57 -20.40
N GLY A 207 4.22 8.38 -19.52
CA GLY A 207 4.95 9.59 -19.89
C GLY A 207 4.07 10.85 -20.01
N ASP A 208 2.76 10.77 -19.81
CA ASP A 208 1.84 11.92 -19.81
C ASP A 208 1.15 12.04 -18.45
N GLU A 209 1.78 12.78 -17.54
CA GLU A 209 1.29 13.01 -16.17
C GLU A 209 -0.07 13.71 -16.15
N GLN A 210 -0.31 14.69 -17.05
CA GLN A 210 -1.57 15.39 -17.10
C GLN A 210 -2.72 14.48 -17.55
N ALA A 211 -2.48 13.61 -18.52
CA ALA A 211 -3.47 12.62 -18.94
C ALA A 211 -3.73 11.59 -17.82
N GLN A 212 -2.70 11.20 -17.05
CA GLN A 212 -2.87 10.32 -15.89
C GLN A 212 -3.79 10.96 -14.84
N VAL A 213 -3.57 12.21 -14.47
CA VAL A 213 -4.38 12.94 -13.48
C VAL A 213 -5.84 13.03 -13.95
N LYS A 214 -6.09 13.49 -15.19
CA LYS A 214 -7.44 13.58 -15.76
C LYS A 214 -8.16 12.24 -15.80
N ALA A 215 -7.47 11.17 -16.14
CA ALA A 215 -8.05 9.84 -16.19
C ALA A 215 -8.40 9.31 -14.79
N VAL A 216 -7.61 9.63 -13.77
CA VAL A 216 -7.90 9.30 -12.36
C VAL A 216 -9.14 10.07 -11.89
N GLU A 217 -9.22 11.37 -12.14
CA GLU A 217 -10.38 12.20 -11.79
C GLU A 217 -11.67 11.69 -12.46
N ALA A 218 -11.61 11.36 -13.75
CA ALA A 218 -12.73 10.77 -14.48
C ALA A 218 -13.17 9.42 -13.88
N ALA A 219 -12.21 8.55 -13.52
CA ALA A 219 -12.53 7.27 -12.92
C ALA A 219 -13.19 7.43 -11.54
N VAL A 220 -12.75 8.40 -10.74
CA VAL A 220 -13.36 8.75 -9.45
C VAL A 220 -14.76 9.32 -9.65
N GLY A 221 -14.96 10.21 -10.63
CA GLY A 221 -16.28 10.75 -11.01
C GLY A 221 -17.25 9.63 -11.37
N ASN A 222 -16.86 8.74 -12.29
CA ASN A 222 -17.66 7.59 -12.72
C ASN A 222 -18.02 6.63 -11.56
N ALA A 223 -17.13 6.50 -10.58
CA ALA A 223 -17.42 5.68 -9.40
C ALA A 223 -18.48 6.34 -8.50
N LYS A 224 -18.38 7.65 -8.27
CA LYS A 224 -19.34 8.43 -7.48
C LYS A 224 -20.72 8.42 -8.13
N GLU A 225 -20.81 8.63 -9.43
CA GLU A 225 -22.07 8.53 -10.19
C GLU A 225 -22.70 7.12 -10.10
N ALA A 226 -21.86 6.08 -10.06
CA ALA A 226 -22.31 4.70 -9.84
C ALA A 226 -22.59 4.35 -8.37
N GLY A 227 -22.59 5.33 -7.46
CA GLY A 227 -22.83 5.13 -6.02
C GLY A 227 -21.74 4.35 -5.30
N LYS A 228 -20.52 4.29 -5.83
CA LYS A 228 -19.39 3.56 -5.25
C LYS A 228 -18.45 4.49 -4.52
N LYS A 229 -17.98 4.06 -3.35
CA LYS A 229 -17.01 4.82 -2.55
C LYS A 229 -15.62 4.84 -3.21
N THR A 230 -15.21 3.77 -3.88
CA THR A 230 -13.85 3.62 -4.42
C THR A 230 -13.89 3.26 -5.91
N ALA A 231 -13.18 4.01 -6.72
CA ALA A 231 -12.99 3.71 -8.14
C ALA A 231 -12.06 2.50 -8.32
N THR A 232 -12.47 1.61 -9.21
CA THR A 232 -11.74 0.39 -9.57
C THR A 232 -11.54 0.33 -11.08
N GLY A 233 -10.81 -0.65 -11.59
CA GLY A 233 -10.64 -0.85 -13.03
C GLY A 233 -11.96 -0.92 -13.83
N LYS A 234 -13.11 -1.17 -13.17
CA LYS A 234 -14.43 -1.15 -13.81
C LYS A 234 -14.93 0.26 -14.11
N ASN A 235 -14.45 1.25 -13.37
CA ASN A 235 -14.84 2.66 -13.51
C ASN A 235 -13.95 3.43 -14.50
N ILE A 236 -12.88 2.81 -14.99
CA ILE A 236 -12.06 3.34 -16.08
C ILE A 236 -12.92 3.38 -17.34
N SER A 237 -12.87 4.47 -18.11
CA SER A 237 -13.73 4.69 -19.28
C SER A 237 -13.60 3.54 -20.32
N ALA A 238 -14.65 3.35 -21.11
CA ALA A 238 -14.65 2.34 -22.16
C ALA A 238 -13.57 2.61 -23.22
N GLU A 239 -13.31 3.90 -23.52
CA GLU A 239 -12.24 4.35 -24.42
C GLU A 239 -10.85 3.95 -23.93
N LEU A 240 -10.55 4.15 -22.65
CA LEU A 240 -9.32 3.72 -22.03
C LEU A 240 -9.13 2.20 -22.04
N LYS A 241 -10.22 1.45 -21.87
CA LYS A 241 -10.20 -0.02 -21.99
C LYS A 241 -9.93 -0.47 -23.41
N ALA A 242 -10.53 0.19 -24.40
CA ALA A 242 -10.29 -0.09 -25.81
C ALA A 242 -8.82 0.19 -26.18
N GLN A 243 -8.26 1.33 -25.75
CA GLN A 243 -6.84 1.66 -25.93
C GLN A 243 -5.92 0.59 -25.32
N LYS A 244 -6.26 0.04 -24.14
CA LYS A 244 -5.51 -1.05 -23.51
C LYS A 244 -5.50 -2.32 -24.36
N GLU A 245 -6.63 -2.71 -24.92
CA GLU A 245 -6.69 -3.89 -25.77
C GLU A 245 -5.91 -3.68 -27.08
N VAL A 246 -5.96 -2.49 -27.67
CA VAL A 246 -5.12 -2.12 -28.81
C VAL A 246 -3.62 -2.17 -28.46
N ALA A 247 -3.22 -1.63 -27.31
CA ALA A 247 -1.83 -1.66 -26.85
C ALA A 247 -1.33 -3.10 -26.61
N LYS A 248 -2.17 -3.99 -26.07
CA LYS A 248 -1.85 -5.42 -25.96
C LYS A 248 -1.68 -6.09 -27.31
N ALA A 249 -2.60 -5.83 -28.24
CA ALA A 249 -2.52 -6.36 -29.59
C ALA A 249 -1.22 -5.92 -30.28
N ARG A 250 -0.84 -4.63 -30.17
CA ARG A 250 0.44 -4.11 -30.68
C ARG A 250 1.63 -4.84 -30.11
N LYS A 251 1.64 -5.10 -28.78
CA LYS A 251 2.73 -5.81 -28.13
C LYS A 251 2.86 -7.25 -28.59
N VAL A 252 1.74 -7.96 -28.78
CA VAL A 252 1.74 -9.33 -29.32
C VAL A 252 2.26 -9.35 -30.75
N VAL A 253 1.82 -8.40 -31.59
CA VAL A 253 2.30 -8.29 -32.97
C VAL A 253 3.80 -7.99 -33.01
N GLN A 254 4.30 -7.11 -32.14
CA GLN A 254 5.74 -6.85 -32.04
C GLN A 254 6.51 -8.12 -31.64
N GLN A 255 6.05 -8.87 -30.64
CA GLN A 255 6.70 -10.11 -30.23
C GLN A 255 6.72 -11.17 -31.36
N LEU A 256 5.62 -11.26 -32.13
CA LEU A 256 5.57 -12.13 -33.28
C LEU A 256 6.56 -11.66 -34.36
N ALA A 257 6.61 -10.35 -34.65
CA ALA A 257 7.56 -9.79 -35.59
C ALA A 257 9.01 -10.13 -35.21
N ASP A 258 9.36 -9.91 -33.95
CA ASP A 258 10.70 -10.20 -33.44
C ASP A 258 11.04 -11.71 -33.55
N MET A 259 10.09 -12.61 -33.26
CA MET A 259 10.26 -14.05 -33.40
C MET A 259 10.45 -14.49 -34.87
N PHE A 260 9.75 -13.87 -35.82
CA PHE A 260 9.88 -14.19 -37.24
C PHE A 260 11.20 -13.66 -37.81
N GLU A 261 11.65 -12.50 -37.35
CA GLU A 261 12.97 -11.92 -37.72
C GLU A 261 14.10 -12.82 -37.21
N GLU A 262 14.03 -13.32 -35.97
CA GLU A 262 14.98 -14.30 -35.43
C GLU A 262 14.98 -15.64 -36.17
N ALA A 263 13.83 -16.04 -36.71
CA ALA A 263 13.69 -17.28 -37.50
C ALA A 263 14.10 -17.15 -38.98
N GLY A 264 14.49 -15.95 -39.44
CA GLY A 264 15.00 -15.70 -40.81
C GLY A 264 13.90 -15.73 -41.89
N PHE A 265 12.65 -15.43 -41.54
CA PHE A 265 11.54 -15.39 -42.51
C PHE A 265 11.34 -14.00 -43.12
N ASP A 266 12.09 -13.66 -44.17
CA ASP A 266 12.02 -12.37 -44.87
C ASP A 266 10.66 -12.08 -45.56
N THR A 267 9.90 -13.12 -45.95
CA THR A 267 8.62 -12.97 -46.65
C THR A 267 7.44 -12.58 -45.75
N VAL A 268 7.58 -12.71 -44.45
CA VAL A 268 6.55 -12.33 -43.45
C VAL A 268 6.70 -10.86 -43.04
N GLY A 269 7.86 -10.25 -43.24
CA GLY A 269 8.14 -8.85 -42.88
C GLY A 269 7.16 -7.86 -43.49
N ILE A 270 6.81 -8.04 -44.78
CA ILE A 270 5.87 -7.16 -45.50
C ILE A 270 4.45 -7.23 -44.88
N THR A 271 3.99 -8.40 -44.49
CA THR A 271 2.67 -8.58 -43.87
C THR A 271 2.66 -8.07 -42.41
N LEU A 272 3.75 -8.24 -41.71
CA LEU A 272 3.90 -7.74 -40.32
C LEU A 272 4.08 -6.22 -40.25
N ASP A 273 4.78 -5.63 -41.19
CA ASP A 273 4.88 -4.16 -41.28
C ASP A 273 3.52 -3.55 -41.68
N GLY A 274 2.76 -4.19 -42.57
CA GLY A 274 1.38 -3.82 -42.88
C GLY A 274 0.48 -3.90 -41.65
N LEU A 275 0.62 -4.94 -40.83
CA LEU A 275 -0.06 -5.12 -39.55
C LEU A 275 0.32 -4.07 -38.54
N ARG A 276 1.60 -3.71 -38.45
CA ARG A 276 2.15 -2.67 -37.60
C ARG A 276 1.58 -1.31 -37.95
N VAL A 277 1.60 -0.93 -39.22
CA VAL A 277 1.04 0.34 -39.72
C VAL A 277 -0.47 0.39 -39.49
N ALA A 278 -1.19 -0.68 -39.77
CA ALA A 278 -2.63 -0.75 -39.50
C ALA A 278 -3.00 -0.65 -38.03
N LEU A 279 -2.21 -1.26 -37.14
CA LEU A 279 -2.40 -1.17 -35.69
C LEU A 279 -1.98 0.19 -35.10
N GLU A 280 -1.01 0.87 -35.68
CA GLU A 280 -0.63 2.24 -35.29
C GLU A 280 -1.74 3.24 -35.54
N GLY A 281 -2.56 3.05 -36.57
CA GLY A 281 -3.75 3.86 -36.86
C GLY A 281 -5.01 3.47 -36.08
N ALA A 282 -5.05 2.26 -35.47
CA ALA A 282 -6.24 1.78 -34.79
C ALA A 282 -6.40 2.38 -33.38
N THR A 283 -7.52 3.04 -33.15
CA THR A 283 -7.89 3.64 -31.86
C THR A 283 -8.96 2.83 -31.09
N SER A 284 -9.56 1.81 -31.75
CA SER A 284 -10.59 0.95 -31.14
C SER A 284 -10.40 -0.53 -31.48
N LEU A 285 -10.98 -1.40 -30.64
CA LEU A 285 -10.97 -2.85 -30.82
C LEU A 285 -11.75 -3.26 -32.10
N GLU A 286 -12.79 -2.51 -32.47
CA GLU A 286 -13.55 -2.75 -33.71
C GLU A 286 -12.70 -2.48 -34.94
N GLN A 287 -11.87 -1.42 -34.92
CA GLN A 287 -10.92 -1.18 -35.99
C GLN A 287 -9.89 -2.31 -36.12
N VAL A 288 -9.39 -2.84 -35.00
CA VAL A 288 -8.47 -3.99 -35.01
C VAL A 288 -9.14 -5.24 -35.58
N LYS A 289 -10.40 -5.50 -35.19
CA LYS A 289 -11.16 -6.65 -35.71
C LYS A 289 -11.55 -6.53 -37.18
N SER A 290 -11.64 -5.32 -37.70
CA SER A 290 -11.97 -5.05 -39.11
C SER A 290 -10.76 -5.15 -40.05
N LEU A 291 -9.54 -5.31 -39.51
CA LEU A 291 -8.35 -5.51 -40.32
C LEU A 291 -8.42 -6.89 -40.99
N THR A 292 -8.83 -6.92 -42.27
CA THR A 292 -8.75 -8.11 -43.11
C THR A 292 -7.35 -8.20 -43.68
N PHE A 293 -6.67 -9.28 -43.36
CA PHE A 293 -5.35 -9.61 -43.90
C PHE A 293 -5.56 -10.40 -45.18
N PHE A 294 -5.15 -9.85 -46.30
CA PHE A 294 -5.05 -10.54 -47.59
C PHE A 294 -3.59 -10.91 -47.83
#